data_314518b6d454a35f0db6f7a5cba61e74
#
_entry.id   314518b6d454a35f0db6f7a5cba61e74
#
_cell.length_a   1.000
_cell.length_b   1.000
_cell.length_c   1.000
_cell.angle_alpha   90.00
_cell.angle_beta   90.00
_cell.angle_gamma   90.00
#
_symmetry.space_group_name_H-M   'P 1'
#
loop_
_entity.id
_entity.type
_entity.pdbx_description
1 polymer ?
#
loop_
_entity_poly.entity_id
_entity_poly.type
_entity_poly.pdbx_seq_one_letter_code
_entity_poly.pdbx_strand_id
1 'polypeptide(L)'
;YKKIMDGYRADAYTAYASGVFRDVKNELFVLDQLYIRTGIRIQVPSNSEHRFIGYKSVAFREEFDEMTKQGTAVVDIGGGNLQVTLFADGRVVTTQHMVLGTMRLREQLSGIRQAVAHYENQIEELVNKDLEVFKSLYLKDNKIKSVIFMGDYIMDLMKKVEKKGNKIMAAEKFVKAMRKLYKKNAEQIASELDLSHENDPLLILYIVLYTRITEELNAEEIWAPGVNVSDGMAYDYAERHKIIRPTHNFDEDILSAAKQLSKRYEGFSPHIDALTSMSVLVFDAMKKVHGMGRRERILLQTAAILHDCGKYVSLAHGPECAYHIIMESEIIGLTHLERQIVACAVFYNTYPLEDYEELADRLDQNSYMTVAKLSAMLRVSNAMDRSHKQKFKNVKASVRGKQ
;
A
#
# COMPACT_ATOMS: atom_id res chain seq x y z
N TYR A 1 0.10 13.99 25.53
CA TYR A 1 0.69 12.65 25.38
C TYR A 1 1.82 12.43 26.41
N LYS A 2 2.80 13.35 26.57
CA LYS A 2 3.91 13.16 27.52
C LYS A 2 3.42 12.81 28.93
N LYS A 3 2.49 13.58 29.49
CA LYS A 3 1.89 13.30 30.82
C LYS A 3 1.24 11.93 30.90
N ILE A 4 0.63 11.46 29.80
CA ILE A 4 0.02 10.13 29.71
C ILE A 4 1.10 9.05 29.74
N MET A 5 2.16 9.22 28.94
CA MET A 5 3.30 8.30 28.90
C MET A 5 3.99 8.21 30.26
N ASP A 6 4.20 9.34 30.92
CA ASP A 6 4.78 9.41 32.27
C ASP A 6 3.86 8.70 33.29
N GLY A 7 2.55 8.90 33.19
CA GLY A 7 1.54 8.24 34.03
C GLY A 7 1.53 6.73 33.89
N TYR A 8 1.71 6.22 32.67
CA TYR A 8 1.84 4.78 32.39
C TYR A 8 3.25 4.23 32.60
N ARG A 9 4.24 5.08 32.95
CA ARG A 9 5.66 4.69 33.06
C ARG A 9 6.14 3.93 31.82
N ALA A 10 5.84 4.48 30.64
CA ALA A 10 6.17 3.84 29.39
C ALA A 10 7.70 3.81 29.17
N ASP A 11 8.27 2.62 29.01
CA ASP A 11 9.70 2.42 28.78
C ASP A 11 10.10 2.75 27.34
N ALA A 12 9.16 2.67 26.40
CA ALA A 12 9.36 2.97 24.99
C ALA A 12 8.10 3.56 24.36
N TYR A 13 8.29 4.31 23.28
CA TYR A 13 7.19 4.84 22.48
C TYR A 13 7.54 4.90 21.00
N THR A 14 6.52 4.91 20.15
CA THR A 14 6.61 5.32 18.76
C THR A 14 5.52 6.35 18.50
N ALA A 15 5.88 7.48 17.94
CA ALA A 15 4.94 8.55 17.61
C ALA A 15 4.96 8.83 16.12
N TYR A 16 3.78 8.81 15.50
CA TYR A 16 3.60 9.14 14.09
C TYR A 16 2.74 10.38 13.94
N ALA A 17 3.12 11.24 12.99
CA ALA A 17 2.26 12.33 12.54
C ALA A 17 1.19 11.80 11.57
N SER A 18 0.06 12.47 11.53
CA SER A 18 -0.95 12.22 10.50
C SER A 18 -0.46 12.65 9.12
N GLY A 19 -1.11 12.15 8.06
CA GLY A 19 -0.74 12.45 6.67
C GLY A 19 -0.72 13.94 6.31
N VAL A 20 -1.45 14.77 7.04
CA VAL A 20 -1.48 16.23 6.87
C VAL A 20 -0.09 16.86 7.03
N PHE A 21 0.77 16.29 7.84
CA PHE A 21 2.12 16.82 8.06
C PHE A 21 2.97 16.82 6.80
N ARG A 22 2.76 15.91 5.86
CA ARG A 22 3.55 15.86 4.60
C ARG A 22 3.32 17.06 3.69
N ASP A 23 2.18 17.70 3.80
CA ASP A 23 1.81 18.85 2.97
C ASP A 23 2.17 20.21 3.62
N VAL A 24 2.75 20.17 4.83
CA VAL A 24 3.11 21.37 5.60
C VAL A 24 4.48 21.90 5.16
N LYS A 25 4.53 23.11 4.62
CA LYS A 25 5.78 23.72 4.11
C LYS A 25 6.88 23.89 5.17
N ASN A 26 6.53 24.02 6.45
CA ASN A 26 7.46 24.20 7.57
C ASN A 26 7.52 22.96 8.48
N GLU A 27 7.33 21.76 7.90
CA GLU A 27 7.31 20.49 8.60
C GLU A 27 8.49 20.33 9.58
N LEU A 28 9.71 20.51 9.09
CA LEU A 28 10.93 20.34 9.89
C LEU A 28 10.94 21.27 11.11
N PHE A 29 10.53 22.52 10.94
CA PHE A 29 10.44 23.47 12.05
C PHE A 29 9.40 23.06 13.08
N VAL A 30 8.23 22.60 12.63
CA VAL A 30 7.14 22.14 13.53
C VAL A 30 7.59 20.91 14.32
N LEU A 31 8.22 19.93 13.66
CA LEU A 31 8.72 18.72 14.31
C LEU A 31 9.82 19.03 15.33
N ASP A 32 10.74 19.95 15.00
CA ASP A 32 11.78 20.42 15.92
C ASP A 32 11.18 21.10 17.16
N GLN A 33 10.23 22.01 16.96
CA GLN A 33 9.54 22.68 18.08
C GLN A 33 8.74 21.71 18.96
N LEU A 34 8.11 20.70 18.38
CA LEU A 34 7.44 19.64 19.13
C LEU A 34 8.46 18.85 19.95
N TYR A 35 9.60 18.49 19.37
CA TYR A 35 10.66 17.78 20.09
C TYR A 35 11.24 18.63 21.24
N ILE A 36 11.59 19.88 20.99
CA ILE A 36 12.16 20.78 22.04
C ILE A 36 11.18 20.92 23.21
N ARG A 37 9.89 21.08 22.93
CA ARG A 37 8.87 21.31 23.97
C ARG A 37 8.44 20.06 24.71
N THR A 38 8.48 18.91 24.07
CA THR A 38 7.88 17.67 24.62
C THR A 38 8.89 16.55 24.84
N GLY A 39 10.04 16.58 24.18
CA GLY A 39 10.99 15.47 24.12
C GLY A 39 10.52 14.30 23.27
N ILE A 40 9.36 14.42 22.57
CA ILE A 40 8.82 13.36 21.74
C ILE A 40 9.33 13.49 20.31
N ARG A 41 9.99 12.46 19.81
CA ARG A 41 10.37 12.34 18.39
C ARG A 41 9.22 11.80 17.59
N ILE A 42 8.75 12.58 16.63
CA ILE A 42 7.61 12.22 15.77
C ILE A 42 8.17 11.81 14.40
N GLN A 43 7.73 10.68 13.90
CA GLN A 43 8.00 10.21 12.55
C GLN A 43 6.85 10.63 11.63
N VAL A 44 7.16 11.05 10.41
CA VAL A 44 6.17 11.36 9.37
C VAL A 44 6.23 10.23 8.33
N PRO A 45 5.37 9.23 8.44
CA PRO A 45 5.40 8.10 7.51
C PRO A 45 5.01 8.56 6.10
N SER A 46 5.64 7.99 5.09
CA SER A 46 5.20 8.11 3.70
C SER A 46 3.77 7.58 3.52
N ASN A 47 3.14 7.91 2.38
CA ASN A 47 1.82 7.35 2.06
C ASN A 47 1.85 5.81 2.06
N SER A 48 2.86 5.20 1.47
CA SER A 48 3.01 3.75 1.39
C SER A 48 3.16 3.12 2.77
N GLU A 49 3.97 3.72 3.66
CA GLU A 49 4.13 3.24 5.04
C GLU A 49 2.84 3.34 5.85
N HIS A 50 2.18 4.51 5.79
CA HIS A 50 0.92 4.71 6.51
C HIS A 50 -0.15 3.68 6.09
N ARG A 51 -0.28 3.42 4.80
CA ARG A 51 -1.21 2.44 4.26
C ARG A 51 -0.83 1.01 4.60
N PHE A 52 0.47 0.71 4.58
CA PHE A 52 0.93 -0.61 4.97
C PHE A 52 0.64 -0.90 6.45
N ILE A 53 0.80 0.10 7.31
CA ILE A 53 0.39 0.01 8.72
C ILE A 53 -1.12 -0.22 8.83
N GLY A 54 -1.94 0.52 8.08
CA GLY A 54 -3.38 0.30 8.00
C GLY A 54 -3.71 -1.12 7.53
N TYR A 55 -3.08 -1.60 6.46
CA TYR A 55 -3.25 -2.95 5.96
C TYR A 55 -2.89 -4.02 7.01
N LYS A 56 -1.81 -3.84 7.77
CA LYS A 56 -1.45 -4.74 8.87
C LYS A 56 -2.56 -4.87 9.91
N SER A 57 -3.32 -3.80 10.19
CA SER A 57 -4.41 -3.84 11.17
C SER A 57 -5.55 -4.79 10.74
N VAL A 58 -5.77 -4.95 9.45
CA VAL A 58 -6.76 -5.89 8.89
C VAL A 58 -6.19 -7.29 8.75
N ALA A 59 -4.97 -7.40 8.19
CA ALA A 59 -4.34 -8.67 7.88
C ALA A 59 -4.04 -9.53 9.12
N PHE A 60 -4.03 -8.91 10.28
CA PHE A 60 -3.83 -9.64 11.53
C PHE A 60 -5.15 -10.23 12.11
N ARG A 61 -6.31 -9.99 11.49
CA ARG A 61 -7.58 -10.60 11.88
C ARG A 61 -7.67 -12.03 11.33
N GLU A 62 -8.19 -12.93 12.16
CA GLU A 62 -8.28 -14.37 11.81
C GLU A 62 -9.08 -14.62 10.54
N GLU A 63 -10.10 -13.79 10.27
CA GLU A 63 -10.97 -13.93 9.10
C GLU A 63 -10.29 -13.54 7.79
N PHE A 64 -9.21 -12.74 7.85
CA PHE A 64 -8.59 -12.13 6.68
C PHE A 64 -8.09 -13.15 5.64
N ASP A 65 -7.31 -14.14 6.09
CA ASP A 65 -6.70 -15.13 5.20
C ASP A 65 -7.77 -15.99 4.46
N GLU A 66 -8.90 -16.27 5.11
CA GLU A 66 -10.00 -16.98 4.46
C GLU A 66 -10.74 -16.11 3.45
N MET A 67 -10.99 -14.85 3.78
CA MET A 67 -11.68 -13.92 2.87
C MET A 67 -10.87 -13.68 1.60
N THR A 68 -9.57 -13.48 1.72
CA THR A 68 -8.69 -13.18 0.57
C THR A 68 -8.56 -14.31 -0.43
N LYS A 69 -8.87 -15.56 -0.05
CA LYS A 69 -8.92 -16.71 -0.97
C LYS A 69 -10.02 -16.62 -2.02
N GLN A 70 -11.10 -15.90 -1.75
CA GLN A 70 -12.32 -15.93 -2.56
C GLN A 70 -12.54 -14.70 -3.46
N GLY A 71 -11.51 -13.91 -3.69
CA GLY A 71 -11.63 -12.63 -4.40
C GLY A 71 -12.11 -11.51 -3.46
N THR A 72 -11.17 -10.71 -2.99
CA THR A 72 -11.44 -9.69 -1.97
C THR A 72 -10.80 -8.37 -2.36
N ALA A 73 -11.51 -7.28 -2.10
CA ALA A 73 -10.98 -5.93 -2.17
C ALA A 73 -10.82 -5.36 -0.76
N VAL A 74 -9.62 -4.98 -0.37
CA VAL A 74 -9.37 -4.15 0.82
C VAL A 74 -9.39 -2.69 0.38
N VAL A 75 -10.29 -1.92 0.96
CA VAL A 75 -10.55 -0.53 0.60
C VAL A 75 -10.30 0.36 1.80
N ASP A 76 -9.33 1.25 1.67
CA ASP A 76 -8.99 2.25 2.68
C ASP A 76 -9.36 3.65 2.17
N ILE A 77 -10.33 4.29 2.84
CA ILE A 77 -10.81 5.64 2.50
C ILE A 77 -10.25 6.63 3.49
N GLY A 78 -9.29 7.41 3.02
CA GLY A 78 -8.70 8.52 3.78
C GLY A 78 -9.18 9.89 3.35
N GLY A 79 -8.70 10.94 4.04
CA GLY A 79 -9.04 12.33 3.69
C GLY A 79 -8.49 12.77 2.34
N GLY A 80 -7.26 12.38 1.98
CA GLY A 80 -6.59 12.81 0.74
C GLY A 80 -6.79 11.86 -0.45
N ASN A 81 -7.00 10.58 -0.20
CA ASN A 81 -7.03 9.55 -1.23
C ASN A 81 -7.76 8.29 -0.78
N LEU A 82 -8.10 7.47 -1.76
CA LEU A 82 -8.69 6.14 -1.64
C LEU A 82 -7.68 5.11 -2.14
N GLN A 83 -7.47 4.03 -1.40
CA GLN A 83 -6.67 2.89 -1.84
C GLN A 83 -7.55 1.65 -1.98
N VAL A 84 -7.34 0.90 -3.05
CA VAL A 84 -7.95 -0.41 -3.27
C VAL A 84 -6.85 -1.44 -3.50
N THR A 85 -6.80 -2.48 -2.67
CA THR A 85 -5.92 -3.65 -2.86
C THR A 85 -6.79 -4.86 -3.17
N LEU A 86 -6.56 -5.46 -4.32
CA LEU A 86 -7.28 -6.67 -4.76
C LEU A 86 -6.50 -7.92 -4.40
N PHE A 87 -7.22 -8.91 -3.90
CA PHE A 87 -6.73 -10.25 -3.60
C PHE A 87 -7.48 -11.30 -4.41
N ALA A 88 -6.76 -12.30 -4.89
CA ALA A 88 -7.30 -13.53 -5.46
C ALA A 88 -6.43 -14.70 -5.01
N ASP A 89 -7.05 -15.80 -4.65
CA ASP A 89 -6.36 -17.01 -4.16
C ASP A 89 -5.40 -16.73 -2.99
N GLY A 90 -5.77 -15.82 -2.09
CA GLY A 90 -4.96 -15.40 -0.95
C GLY A 90 -3.72 -14.57 -1.30
N ARG A 91 -3.63 -14.02 -2.52
CA ARG A 91 -2.47 -13.27 -3.01
C ARG A 91 -2.86 -11.89 -3.51
N VAL A 92 -1.99 -10.93 -3.32
CA VAL A 92 -2.16 -9.59 -3.88
C VAL A 92 -2.12 -9.64 -5.41
N VAL A 93 -3.17 -9.12 -6.04
CA VAL A 93 -3.27 -8.94 -7.49
C VAL A 93 -2.78 -7.56 -7.89
N THR A 94 -3.27 -6.53 -7.22
CA THR A 94 -2.86 -5.15 -7.45
C THR A 94 -3.21 -4.28 -6.27
N THR A 95 -2.45 -3.23 -6.07
CA THR A 95 -2.81 -2.11 -5.20
C THR A 95 -2.85 -0.86 -6.05
N GLN A 96 -3.97 -0.15 -6.00
CA GLN A 96 -4.15 1.12 -6.71
C GLN A 96 -4.60 2.19 -5.75
N HIS A 97 -4.15 3.40 -6.04
CA HIS A 97 -4.61 4.53 -5.29
C HIS A 97 -5.23 5.58 -6.21
N MET A 98 -6.34 6.12 -5.76
CA MET A 98 -7.11 7.14 -6.46
C MET A 98 -7.14 8.41 -5.62
N VAL A 99 -7.11 9.55 -6.29
CA VAL A 99 -7.13 10.87 -5.66
C VAL A 99 -8.58 11.25 -5.28
N LEU A 100 -9.25 10.34 -4.57
CA LEU A 100 -10.67 10.38 -4.17
C LEU A 100 -10.83 10.40 -2.64
N GLY A 101 -10.02 11.18 -1.94
CA GLY A 101 -10.19 11.35 -0.49
C GLY A 101 -11.33 12.29 -0.12
N THR A 102 -11.94 12.06 1.04
CA THR A 102 -13.13 12.82 1.48
C THR A 102 -12.87 14.32 1.66
N MET A 103 -11.70 14.70 2.19
CA MET A 103 -11.33 16.11 2.31
C MET A 103 -11.13 16.76 0.95
N ARG A 104 -10.53 16.04 0.00
CA ARG A 104 -10.30 16.53 -1.36
C ARG A 104 -11.58 16.67 -2.15
N LEU A 105 -12.50 15.71 -2.05
CA LEU A 105 -13.85 15.81 -2.62
C LEU A 105 -14.62 16.99 -2.03
N ARG A 106 -14.51 17.19 -0.71
CA ARG A 106 -15.12 18.35 -0.05
C ARG A 106 -14.58 19.66 -0.61
N GLU A 107 -13.29 19.77 -0.83
CA GLU A 107 -12.65 20.97 -1.39
C GLU A 107 -13.13 21.23 -2.81
N GLN A 108 -13.13 20.23 -3.69
CA GLN A 108 -13.62 20.32 -5.06
C GLN A 108 -15.09 20.73 -5.13
N LEU A 109 -15.90 20.29 -4.17
CA LEU A 109 -17.34 20.57 -4.11
C LEU A 109 -17.68 21.82 -3.30
N SER A 110 -16.71 22.49 -2.68
CA SER A 110 -16.95 23.60 -1.77
C SER A 110 -17.69 24.79 -2.41
N GLY A 111 -17.47 25.04 -3.71
CA GLY A 111 -18.15 26.08 -4.47
C GLY A 111 -19.57 25.71 -4.95
N ILE A 112 -19.94 24.43 -4.89
CA ILE A 112 -21.17 23.90 -5.47
C ILE A 112 -22.25 23.65 -4.40
N ARG A 113 -21.85 23.37 -3.16
CA ARG A 113 -22.65 22.80 -2.07
C ARG A 113 -23.95 23.53 -1.73
N GLN A 114 -24.05 24.85 -1.97
CA GLN A 114 -25.19 25.63 -1.53
C GLN A 114 -26.26 25.85 -2.62
N ALA A 115 -25.98 25.50 -3.87
CA ALA A 115 -26.82 25.88 -5.01
C ALA A 115 -27.55 24.71 -5.69
N VAL A 116 -27.24 23.44 -5.35
CA VAL A 116 -27.70 22.32 -6.17
C VAL A 116 -28.53 21.32 -5.36
N ALA A 117 -29.77 21.09 -5.81
CA ALA A 117 -30.55 19.92 -5.43
C ALA A 117 -29.81 18.68 -5.93
N HIS A 118 -29.75 17.59 -5.11
CA HIS A 118 -29.05 16.34 -5.43
C HIS A 118 -27.52 16.44 -5.40
N TYR A 119 -26.99 16.97 -4.31
CA TYR A 119 -25.55 17.06 -4.06
C TYR A 119 -24.83 15.68 -4.16
N GLU A 120 -25.51 14.60 -3.77
CA GLU A 120 -25.03 13.22 -3.89
C GLU A 120 -24.71 12.83 -5.35
N ASN A 121 -25.47 13.29 -6.32
CA ASN A 121 -25.23 13.00 -7.74
C ASN A 121 -23.92 13.63 -8.22
N GLN A 122 -23.58 14.82 -7.73
CA GLN A 122 -22.32 15.48 -8.06
C GLN A 122 -21.12 14.70 -7.51
N ILE A 123 -21.25 14.16 -6.29
CA ILE A 123 -20.23 13.31 -5.70
C ILE A 123 -20.08 12.03 -6.53
N GLU A 124 -21.19 11.39 -6.89
CA GLU A 124 -21.18 10.17 -7.71
C GLU A 124 -20.50 10.39 -9.06
N GLU A 125 -20.78 11.49 -9.73
CA GLU A 125 -20.17 11.81 -11.03
C GLU A 125 -18.64 11.94 -10.93
N LEU A 126 -18.13 12.63 -9.91
CA LEU A 126 -16.70 12.76 -9.66
C LEU A 126 -16.03 11.42 -9.34
N VAL A 127 -16.70 10.59 -8.54
CA VAL A 127 -16.19 9.28 -8.10
C VAL A 127 -16.23 8.27 -9.23
N ASN A 128 -17.31 8.24 -10.02
CA ASN A 128 -17.52 7.25 -11.07
C ASN A 128 -16.41 7.27 -12.12
N LYS A 129 -15.93 8.44 -12.52
CA LYS A 129 -14.86 8.57 -13.53
C LYS A 129 -13.65 7.71 -13.18
N ASP A 130 -13.16 7.81 -11.95
CA ASP A 130 -11.95 7.08 -11.53
C ASP A 130 -12.26 5.61 -11.25
N LEU A 131 -13.45 5.30 -10.72
CA LEU A 131 -13.88 3.92 -10.50
C LEU A 131 -14.10 3.15 -11.82
N GLU A 132 -14.63 3.79 -12.86
CA GLU A 132 -14.77 3.19 -14.20
C GLU A 132 -13.41 2.84 -14.81
N VAL A 133 -12.42 3.76 -14.69
CA VAL A 133 -11.05 3.49 -15.12
C VAL A 133 -10.45 2.32 -14.32
N PHE A 134 -10.60 2.35 -13.00
CA PHE A 134 -10.14 1.26 -12.14
C PHE A 134 -10.75 -0.08 -12.56
N LYS A 135 -12.06 -0.12 -12.74
CA LYS A 135 -12.80 -1.31 -13.18
C LYS A 135 -12.30 -1.83 -14.52
N SER A 136 -12.13 -0.94 -15.51
CA SER A 136 -11.70 -1.33 -16.85
C SER A 136 -10.27 -1.90 -16.88
N LEU A 137 -9.37 -1.40 -16.03
CA LEU A 137 -7.97 -1.80 -16.02
C LEU A 137 -7.68 -2.99 -15.10
N TYR A 138 -8.38 -3.10 -13.97
CA TYR A 138 -7.97 -3.99 -12.89
C TYR A 138 -9.00 -5.06 -12.50
N LEU A 139 -10.29 -4.87 -12.84
CA LEU A 139 -11.35 -5.83 -12.48
C LEU A 139 -11.74 -6.77 -13.59
N LYS A 140 -11.21 -6.63 -14.82
CA LYS A 140 -11.65 -7.37 -16.01
C LYS A 140 -11.95 -8.86 -15.78
N ASP A 141 -11.07 -9.53 -15.05
CA ASP A 141 -11.13 -10.99 -14.82
C ASP A 141 -11.26 -11.36 -13.34
N ASN A 142 -11.34 -10.36 -12.46
CA ASN A 142 -11.37 -10.57 -11.02
C ASN A 142 -12.78 -10.38 -10.48
N LYS A 143 -13.43 -11.47 -10.09
CA LYS A 143 -14.69 -11.41 -9.35
C LYS A 143 -14.39 -11.09 -7.90
N ILE A 144 -15.04 -10.06 -7.37
CA ILE A 144 -14.92 -9.67 -5.98
C ILE A 144 -16.13 -10.20 -5.22
N LYS A 145 -15.89 -11.14 -4.31
CA LYS A 145 -16.92 -11.63 -3.40
C LYS A 145 -17.09 -10.70 -2.22
N SER A 146 -15.96 -10.31 -1.61
CA SER A 146 -15.95 -9.56 -0.35
C SER A 146 -15.25 -8.23 -0.49
N VAL A 147 -15.81 -7.18 0.10
CA VAL A 147 -15.11 -5.90 0.30
C VAL A 147 -14.85 -5.70 1.78
N ILE A 148 -13.58 -5.45 2.11
CA ILE A 148 -13.15 -5.10 3.46
C ILE A 148 -12.96 -3.59 3.51
N PHE A 149 -13.78 -2.90 4.28
CA PHE A 149 -13.68 -1.46 4.41
C PHE A 149 -12.90 -1.04 5.66
N MET A 150 -11.98 -0.11 5.44
CA MET A 150 -11.29 0.67 6.45
C MET A 150 -11.65 2.15 6.23
N GLY A 151 -11.78 2.89 7.30
CA GLY A 151 -12.08 4.32 7.26
C GLY A 151 -13.11 4.71 8.31
N ASP A 152 -13.40 6.00 8.33
CA ASP A 152 -14.33 6.57 9.31
C ASP A 152 -15.78 6.20 9.02
N TYR A 153 -16.61 6.20 10.04
CA TYR A 153 -18.06 5.95 10.01
C TYR A 153 -18.53 4.56 9.54
N ILE A 154 -17.67 3.72 8.91
CA ILE A 154 -18.14 2.45 8.35
C ILE A 154 -18.82 1.55 9.40
N MET A 155 -18.26 1.49 10.61
CA MET A 155 -18.84 0.70 11.71
C MET A 155 -20.21 1.22 12.14
N ASP A 156 -20.40 2.53 12.18
CA ASP A 156 -21.66 3.14 12.59
C ASP A 156 -22.71 2.99 11.49
N LEU A 157 -22.31 3.12 10.23
CA LEU A 157 -23.17 2.82 9.08
C LEU A 157 -23.62 1.36 9.07
N MET A 158 -22.73 0.41 9.37
CA MET A 158 -23.07 -1.01 9.45
C MET A 158 -23.99 -1.31 10.62
N LYS A 159 -23.74 -0.74 11.79
CA LYS A 159 -24.66 -0.88 12.97
C LYS A 159 -26.07 -0.37 12.69
N LYS A 160 -26.19 0.69 11.88
CA LYS A 160 -27.50 1.21 11.48
C LYS A 160 -28.29 0.21 10.64
N VAL A 161 -27.59 -0.55 9.78
CA VAL A 161 -28.21 -1.56 8.92
C VAL A 161 -28.55 -2.83 9.71
N GLU A 162 -27.67 -3.24 10.63
CA GLU A 162 -27.81 -4.45 11.42
C GLU A 162 -27.45 -4.25 12.88
N LYS A 163 -28.47 -4.16 13.74
CA LYS A 163 -28.32 -3.89 15.19
C LYS A 163 -27.57 -4.96 15.96
N LYS A 164 -27.40 -6.18 15.40
CA LYS A 164 -26.73 -7.30 16.08
C LYS A 164 -25.19 -7.20 16.12
N GLY A 165 -24.61 -6.13 15.57
CA GLY A 165 -23.17 -5.92 15.62
C GLY A 165 -22.35 -6.87 14.76
N ASN A 166 -22.96 -7.54 13.77
CA ASN A 166 -22.25 -8.36 12.81
C ASN A 166 -21.30 -7.48 12.02
N LYS A 167 -20.04 -7.87 11.95
CA LYS A 167 -19.01 -7.18 11.18
C LYS A 167 -19.07 -7.50 9.69
N ILE A 168 -19.78 -8.55 9.30
CA ILE A 168 -20.00 -9.00 7.91
C ILE A 168 -21.48 -8.90 7.59
N MET A 169 -21.81 -8.33 6.43
CA MET A 169 -23.20 -8.24 5.94
C MET A 169 -23.30 -8.34 4.42
N ALA A 170 -24.49 -8.68 3.92
CA ALA A 170 -24.77 -8.67 2.49
C ALA A 170 -24.63 -7.25 1.91
N ALA A 171 -23.89 -7.13 0.80
CA ALA A 171 -23.64 -5.86 0.14
C ALA A 171 -24.93 -5.17 -0.34
N GLU A 172 -25.89 -5.95 -0.91
CA GLU A 172 -27.19 -5.43 -1.34
C GLU A 172 -27.94 -4.74 -0.19
N LYS A 173 -27.94 -5.37 1.01
CA LYS A 173 -28.60 -4.82 2.19
C LYS A 173 -27.98 -3.48 2.61
N PHE A 174 -26.65 -3.40 2.58
CA PHE A 174 -25.92 -2.16 2.88
C PHE A 174 -26.23 -1.07 1.86
N VAL A 175 -26.04 -1.32 0.58
CA VAL A 175 -26.30 -0.37 -0.52
C VAL A 175 -27.72 0.18 -0.43
N LYS A 176 -28.73 -0.69 -0.27
CA LYS A 176 -30.14 -0.29 -0.15
C LYS A 176 -30.38 0.65 1.05
N ALA A 177 -29.69 0.40 2.17
CA ALA A 177 -29.81 1.26 3.34
C ALA A 177 -29.11 2.61 3.11
N MET A 178 -27.91 2.61 2.53
CA MET A 178 -27.15 3.84 2.23
C MET A 178 -27.87 4.73 1.21
N ARG A 179 -28.44 4.14 0.15
CA ARG A 179 -29.25 4.88 -0.84
C ARG A 179 -30.46 5.59 -0.24
N LYS A 180 -31.03 5.10 0.89
CA LYS A 180 -32.09 5.81 1.63
C LYS A 180 -31.55 7.03 2.37
N LEU A 181 -30.29 7.00 2.81
CA LEU A 181 -29.67 8.14 3.49
C LEU A 181 -29.38 9.30 2.52
N TYR A 182 -29.21 9.05 1.24
CA TYR A 182 -29.00 10.11 0.22
C TYR A 182 -30.11 11.18 0.22
N LYS A 183 -31.33 10.78 0.60
CA LYS A 183 -32.49 11.68 0.64
C LYS A 183 -32.53 12.59 1.87
N LYS A 184 -31.54 12.49 2.76
CA LYS A 184 -31.50 13.17 4.05
C LYS A 184 -30.37 14.19 4.07
N ASN A 185 -30.55 15.25 4.84
CA ASN A 185 -29.47 16.19 5.09
C ASN A 185 -28.48 15.64 6.15
N ALA A 186 -27.32 16.26 6.29
CA ALA A 186 -26.26 15.81 7.19
C ALA A 186 -26.71 15.70 8.65
N GLU A 187 -27.55 16.64 9.13
CA GLU A 187 -28.08 16.62 10.50
C GLU A 187 -29.02 15.43 10.75
N GLN A 188 -29.88 15.14 9.78
CA GLN A 188 -30.78 13.98 9.84
C GLN A 188 -30.01 12.67 9.85
N ILE A 189 -28.93 12.57 9.04
CA ILE A 189 -28.08 11.39 8.99
C ILE A 189 -27.33 11.22 10.31
N ALA A 190 -26.70 12.29 10.82
CA ALA A 190 -25.98 12.26 12.09
C ALA A 190 -26.89 11.87 13.27
N SER A 191 -28.09 12.44 13.33
CA SER A 191 -29.10 12.07 14.34
C SER A 191 -29.52 10.60 14.25
N GLU A 192 -29.67 10.06 13.05
CA GLU A 192 -30.02 8.65 12.87
C GLU A 192 -28.89 7.67 13.25
N LEU A 193 -27.65 8.11 13.10
CA LEU A 193 -26.46 7.30 13.42
C LEU A 193 -26.04 7.46 14.88
N ASP A 194 -26.75 8.29 15.66
CA ASP A 194 -26.41 8.62 17.05
C ASP A 194 -24.99 9.19 17.19
N LEU A 195 -24.55 9.93 16.17
CA LEU A 195 -23.29 10.62 16.17
C LEU A 195 -23.40 11.91 16.97
N SER A 196 -22.39 12.23 17.77
CA SER A 196 -22.32 13.50 18.48
C SER A 196 -22.49 14.67 17.50
N HIS A 197 -23.21 15.69 17.91
CA HIS A 197 -23.76 16.80 17.10
C HIS A 197 -22.77 17.66 16.29
N GLU A 198 -21.60 17.21 16.05
CA GLU A 198 -20.71 17.79 15.06
C GLU A 198 -21.23 17.41 13.67
N ASN A 199 -21.89 18.37 13.02
CA ASN A 199 -22.25 18.31 11.61
C ASN A 199 -21.00 18.03 10.77
N ASP A 200 -20.61 16.76 10.67
CA ASP A 200 -19.45 16.41 9.85
C ASP A 200 -19.87 16.44 8.38
N PRO A 201 -19.45 17.49 7.64
CA PRO A 201 -19.75 17.61 6.23
C PRO A 201 -19.15 16.49 5.37
N LEU A 202 -18.31 15.64 5.98
CA LEU A 202 -17.68 14.50 5.30
C LEU A 202 -18.58 13.26 5.30
N LEU A 203 -19.56 13.18 6.20
CA LEU A 203 -20.40 11.99 6.37
C LEU A 203 -21.08 11.53 5.07
N ILE A 204 -21.68 12.49 4.33
CA ILE A 204 -22.30 12.16 3.04
C ILE A 204 -21.28 11.68 2.00
N LEU A 205 -20.06 12.22 2.03
CA LEU A 205 -18.98 11.78 1.13
C LEU A 205 -18.58 10.33 1.42
N TYR A 206 -18.45 9.95 2.69
CA TYR A 206 -18.19 8.56 3.08
C TYR A 206 -19.33 7.63 2.64
N ILE A 207 -20.59 8.02 2.87
CA ILE A 207 -21.75 7.22 2.47
C ILE A 207 -21.75 6.97 0.95
N VAL A 208 -21.51 8.02 0.15
CA VAL A 208 -21.45 7.89 -1.31
C VAL A 208 -20.29 7.03 -1.75
N LEU A 209 -19.08 7.25 -1.21
CA LEU A 209 -17.90 6.46 -1.54
C LEU A 209 -18.11 4.96 -1.21
N TYR A 210 -18.54 4.63 0.00
CA TYR A 210 -18.80 3.23 0.37
C TYR A 210 -19.85 2.58 -0.54
N THR A 211 -20.91 3.31 -0.87
CA THR A 211 -21.97 2.82 -1.73
C THR A 211 -21.46 2.56 -3.15
N ARG A 212 -20.83 3.57 -3.77
CA ARG A 212 -20.36 3.47 -5.15
C ARG A 212 -19.26 2.42 -5.32
N ILE A 213 -18.32 2.35 -4.39
CA ILE A 213 -17.27 1.32 -4.42
C ILE A 213 -17.88 -0.09 -4.32
N THR A 214 -18.84 -0.30 -3.43
CA THR A 214 -19.52 -1.58 -3.29
C THR A 214 -20.24 -2.00 -4.57
N GLU A 215 -20.94 -1.06 -5.21
CA GLU A 215 -21.67 -1.29 -6.46
C GLU A 215 -20.71 -1.57 -7.62
N GLU A 216 -19.66 -0.76 -7.78
CA GLU A 216 -18.71 -0.90 -8.90
C GLU A 216 -17.86 -2.16 -8.80
N LEU A 217 -17.53 -2.60 -7.59
CA LEU A 217 -16.85 -3.87 -7.35
C LEU A 217 -17.80 -5.08 -7.50
N ASN A 218 -19.11 -4.84 -7.58
CA ASN A 218 -20.15 -5.88 -7.62
C ASN A 218 -20.00 -6.93 -6.50
N ALA A 219 -19.70 -6.45 -5.29
CA ALA A 219 -19.43 -7.30 -4.15
C ALA A 219 -20.70 -7.97 -3.63
N GLU A 220 -20.56 -9.21 -3.14
CA GLU A 220 -21.64 -9.95 -2.49
C GLU A 220 -21.80 -9.61 -1.01
N GLU A 221 -20.66 -9.36 -0.34
CA GLU A 221 -20.60 -9.05 1.09
C GLU A 221 -19.62 -7.95 1.43
N ILE A 222 -19.85 -7.30 2.56
CA ILE A 222 -19.00 -6.28 3.14
C ILE A 222 -18.54 -6.74 4.50
N TRP A 223 -17.27 -6.54 4.79
CA TRP A 223 -16.69 -6.68 6.12
C TRP A 223 -16.06 -5.38 6.60
N ALA A 224 -16.40 -4.95 7.81
CA ALA A 224 -15.71 -3.87 8.50
C ALA A 224 -15.16 -4.42 9.83
N PRO A 225 -13.87 -4.73 9.91
CA PRO A 225 -13.27 -5.34 11.11
C PRO A 225 -13.26 -4.41 12.33
N GLY A 226 -13.52 -3.12 12.13
CA GLY A 226 -13.49 -2.12 13.18
C GLY A 226 -12.09 -1.87 13.72
N VAL A 227 -11.11 -1.91 12.82
CA VAL A 227 -9.71 -1.60 13.11
C VAL A 227 -9.34 -0.24 12.56
N ASN A 228 -8.30 0.34 13.12
CA ASN A 228 -7.76 1.61 12.70
C ASN A 228 -6.22 1.54 12.57
N VAL A 229 -5.61 2.62 12.11
CA VAL A 229 -4.16 2.71 11.94
C VAL A 229 -3.41 2.50 13.27
N SER A 230 -3.99 2.88 14.41
CA SER A 230 -3.35 2.66 15.73
C SER A 230 -3.25 1.17 16.07
N ASP A 231 -4.23 0.35 15.66
CA ASP A 231 -4.15 -1.11 15.80
C ASP A 231 -3.00 -1.67 14.97
N GLY A 232 -2.84 -1.17 13.73
CA GLY A 232 -1.72 -1.53 12.86
C GLY A 232 -0.36 -1.11 13.42
N MET A 233 -0.27 0.07 14.03
CA MET A 233 0.94 0.54 14.72
C MET A 233 1.31 -0.37 15.89
N ALA A 234 0.34 -0.74 16.71
CA ALA A 234 0.56 -1.65 17.83
C ALA A 234 1.02 -3.03 17.35
N TYR A 235 0.40 -3.54 16.29
CA TYR A 235 0.80 -4.79 15.66
C TYR A 235 2.22 -4.73 15.09
N ASP A 236 2.55 -3.69 14.32
CA ASP A 236 3.86 -3.48 13.71
C ASP A 236 4.96 -3.38 14.78
N TYR A 237 4.68 -2.67 15.88
CA TYR A 237 5.58 -2.60 17.03
C TYR A 237 5.81 -3.99 17.64
N ALA A 238 4.74 -4.71 17.93
CA ALA A 238 4.81 -6.03 18.55
C ALA A 238 5.55 -7.06 17.66
N GLU A 239 5.35 -7.00 16.35
CA GLU A 239 6.06 -7.82 15.36
C GLU A 239 7.56 -7.50 15.33
N ARG A 240 7.94 -6.23 15.19
CA ARG A 240 9.34 -5.79 15.16
C ARG A 240 10.11 -6.17 16.43
N HIS A 241 9.44 -6.11 17.58
CA HIS A 241 10.03 -6.50 18.87
C HIS A 241 9.89 -7.99 19.20
N LYS A 242 9.37 -8.79 18.26
CA LYS A 242 9.18 -10.25 18.41
C LYS A 242 8.27 -10.63 19.58
N ILE A 243 7.37 -9.74 19.97
CA ILE A 243 6.36 -10.00 21.01
C ILE A 243 5.28 -10.94 20.45
N ILE A 244 4.95 -10.77 19.17
CA ILE A 244 4.02 -11.62 18.43
C ILE A 244 4.71 -12.22 17.19
N ARG A 245 4.16 -13.32 16.69
CA ARG A 245 4.53 -13.87 15.39
C ARG A 245 3.44 -13.49 14.39
N PRO A 246 3.78 -12.93 13.22
CA PRO A 246 2.79 -12.65 12.20
C PRO A 246 2.16 -13.95 11.72
N THR A 247 0.85 -13.95 11.59
CA THR A 247 0.09 -15.04 10.96
C THR A 247 0.12 -14.90 9.44
N HIS A 248 0.12 -13.67 8.95
CA HIS A 248 0.14 -13.35 7.52
C HIS A 248 1.57 -13.11 7.01
N ASN A 249 1.85 -13.52 5.77
CA ASN A 249 3.18 -13.39 5.15
C ASN A 249 3.28 -12.17 4.24
N PHE A 250 3.60 -11.02 4.81
CA PHE A 250 3.75 -9.76 4.07
C PHE A 250 4.88 -9.77 3.01
N ASP A 251 5.90 -10.62 3.14
CA ASP A 251 6.93 -10.76 2.12
C ASP A 251 6.36 -11.41 0.84
N GLU A 252 5.44 -12.37 1.00
CA GLU A 252 4.70 -12.98 -0.12
C GLU A 252 3.83 -11.96 -0.85
N ASP A 253 3.23 -11.01 -0.15
CA ASP A 253 2.42 -9.95 -0.77
C ASP A 253 3.26 -9.06 -1.67
N ILE A 254 4.46 -8.66 -1.22
CA ILE A 254 5.40 -7.86 -2.02
C ILE A 254 5.77 -8.61 -3.30
N LEU A 255 6.17 -9.87 -3.17
CA LEU A 255 6.58 -10.70 -4.31
C LEU A 255 5.41 -10.99 -5.26
N SER A 256 4.21 -11.19 -4.72
CA SER A 256 3.00 -11.39 -5.51
C SER A 256 2.63 -10.13 -6.29
N ALA A 257 2.62 -8.97 -5.63
CA ALA A 257 2.38 -7.68 -6.27
C ALA A 257 3.40 -7.41 -7.39
N ALA A 258 4.69 -7.69 -7.14
CA ALA A 258 5.73 -7.55 -8.15
C ALA A 258 5.51 -8.49 -9.35
N LYS A 259 5.14 -9.76 -9.11
CA LYS A 259 4.83 -10.73 -10.19
C LYS A 259 3.63 -10.29 -11.03
N GLN A 260 2.58 -9.78 -10.40
CA GLN A 260 1.42 -9.28 -11.12
C GLN A 260 1.73 -8.01 -11.91
N LEU A 261 2.56 -7.13 -11.35
CA LEU A 261 3.06 -5.96 -12.08
C LEU A 261 3.89 -6.37 -13.29
N SER A 262 4.82 -7.30 -13.12
CA SER A 262 5.63 -7.86 -14.22
C SER A 262 4.74 -8.50 -15.30
N LYS A 263 3.72 -9.28 -14.90
CA LYS A 263 2.76 -9.88 -15.84
C LYS A 263 1.99 -8.83 -16.64
N ARG A 264 1.60 -7.71 -16.00
CA ARG A 264 0.94 -6.59 -16.70
C ARG A 264 1.80 -5.99 -17.80
N TYR A 265 3.11 -5.95 -17.60
CA TYR A 265 4.09 -5.46 -18.56
C TYR A 265 4.74 -6.60 -19.37
N GLU A 266 4.03 -7.71 -19.57
CA GLU A 266 4.41 -8.86 -20.40
C GLU A 266 5.81 -9.43 -20.09
N GLY A 267 6.20 -9.43 -18.81
CA GLY A 267 7.48 -10.01 -18.38
C GLY A 267 7.60 -11.49 -18.74
N PHE A 268 8.75 -11.91 -19.25
CA PHE A 268 8.99 -13.29 -19.66
C PHE A 268 9.27 -14.20 -18.47
N SER A 269 8.24 -14.86 -17.96
CA SER A 269 8.28 -15.65 -16.73
C SER A 269 9.44 -16.65 -16.62
N PRO A 270 9.81 -17.45 -17.67
CA PRO A 270 10.93 -18.39 -17.54
C PRO A 270 12.28 -17.72 -17.22
N HIS A 271 12.53 -16.56 -17.81
CA HIS A 271 13.74 -15.78 -17.53
C HIS A 271 13.68 -15.15 -16.14
N ILE A 272 12.53 -14.59 -15.75
CA ILE A 272 12.31 -13.98 -14.44
C ILE A 272 12.54 -15.01 -13.33
N ASP A 273 12.00 -16.21 -13.46
CA ASP A 273 12.16 -17.28 -12.47
C ASP A 273 13.62 -17.73 -12.35
N ALA A 274 14.32 -17.90 -13.48
CA ALA A 274 15.73 -18.22 -13.52
C ALA A 274 16.58 -17.12 -12.88
N LEU A 275 16.35 -15.87 -13.27
CA LEU A 275 17.05 -14.69 -12.75
C LEU A 275 16.83 -14.53 -11.25
N THR A 276 15.59 -14.65 -10.78
CA THR A 276 15.25 -14.56 -9.36
C THR A 276 15.97 -15.64 -8.57
N SER A 277 15.95 -16.89 -9.04
CA SER A 277 16.62 -18.01 -8.41
C SER A 277 18.13 -17.83 -8.32
N MET A 278 18.76 -17.36 -9.41
CA MET A 278 20.20 -17.09 -9.45
C MET A 278 20.58 -15.92 -8.54
N SER A 279 19.78 -14.83 -8.54
CA SER A 279 20.03 -13.66 -7.69
C SER A 279 19.98 -14.03 -6.21
N VAL A 280 18.99 -14.83 -5.82
CA VAL A 280 18.86 -15.36 -4.46
C VAL A 280 20.04 -16.24 -4.09
N LEU A 281 20.46 -17.13 -4.99
CA LEU A 281 21.61 -17.99 -4.76
C LEU A 281 22.91 -17.19 -4.53
N VAL A 282 23.15 -16.17 -5.35
CA VAL A 282 24.31 -15.28 -5.19
C VAL A 282 24.22 -14.50 -3.87
N PHE A 283 23.07 -13.96 -3.55
CA PHE A 283 22.83 -13.25 -2.29
C PHE A 283 23.13 -14.15 -1.08
N ASP A 284 22.53 -15.33 -1.03
CA ASP A 284 22.67 -16.24 0.11
C ASP A 284 24.12 -16.75 0.26
N ALA A 285 24.81 -17.03 -0.84
CA ALA A 285 26.21 -17.42 -0.84
C ALA A 285 27.16 -16.32 -0.33
N MET A 286 26.84 -15.06 -0.66
CA MET A 286 27.68 -13.91 -0.30
C MET A 286 27.27 -13.24 1.04
N LYS A 287 26.37 -13.83 1.81
CA LYS A 287 25.82 -13.23 3.03
C LYS A 287 26.88 -12.71 4.00
N LYS A 288 27.98 -13.43 4.17
CA LYS A 288 29.10 -13.00 5.04
C LYS A 288 29.91 -11.82 4.49
N VAL A 289 29.82 -11.56 3.18
CA VAL A 289 30.55 -10.48 2.50
C VAL A 289 29.73 -9.19 2.49
N HIS A 290 28.45 -9.27 2.11
CA HIS A 290 27.63 -8.06 1.95
C HIS A 290 26.97 -7.59 3.26
N GLY A 291 26.76 -8.46 4.25
CA GLY A 291 26.18 -8.12 5.56
C GLY A 291 24.69 -7.74 5.54
N MET A 292 24.00 -7.87 4.40
CA MET A 292 22.57 -7.56 4.25
C MET A 292 21.68 -8.66 4.83
N GLY A 293 20.43 -8.32 5.19
CA GLY A 293 19.48 -9.21 5.84
C GLY A 293 18.37 -9.73 4.94
N ARG A 294 17.30 -10.21 5.57
CA ARG A 294 16.11 -10.76 4.88
C ARG A 294 15.41 -9.69 4.04
N ARG A 295 15.40 -8.45 4.51
CA ARG A 295 14.67 -7.37 3.82
C ARG A 295 15.32 -7.04 2.47
N GLU A 296 16.64 -6.88 2.42
CA GLU A 296 17.37 -6.62 1.18
C GLU A 296 17.28 -7.80 0.21
N ARG A 297 17.14 -9.03 0.73
CA ARG A 297 16.88 -10.21 -0.09
C ARG A 297 15.55 -10.14 -0.81
N ILE A 298 14.50 -9.65 -0.16
CA ILE A 298 13.19 -9.39 -0.78
C ILE A 298 13.28 -8.27 -1.82
N LEU A 299 14.01 -7.19 -1.53
CA LEU A 299 14.24 -6.12 -2.50
C LEU A 299 14.95 -6.63 -3.75
N LEU A 300 15.95 -7.50 -3.60
CA LEU A 300 16.64 -8.13 -4.75
C LEU A 300 15.69 -9.01 -5.57
N GLN A 301 14.86 -9.82 -4.91
CA GLN A 301 13.87 -10.65 -5.60
C GLN A 301 12.86 -9.78 -6.36
N THR A 302 12.39 -8.71 -5.75
CA THR A 302 11.48 -7.75 -6.37
C THR A 302 12.13 -7.09 -7.59
N ALA A 303 13.40 -6.66 -7.49
CA ALA A 303 14.16 -6.11 -8.60
C ALA A 303 14.34 -7.13 -9.74
N ALA A 304 14.63 -8.39 -9.41
CA ALA A 304 14.75 -9.47 -10.40
C ALA A 304 13.43 -9.74 -11.13
N ILE A 305 12.30 -9.70 -10.42
CA ILE A 305 10.97 -9.88 -11.02
C ILE A 305 10.62 -8.73 -11.97
N LEU A 306 11.02 -7.50 -11.65
CA LEU A 306 10.61 -6.29 -12.37
C LEU A 306 11.66 -5.79 -13.40
N HIS A 307 12.82 -6.44 -13.49
CA HIS A 307 13.97 -5.90 -14.23
C HIS A 307 13.70 -5.56 -15.70
N ASP A 308 12.77 -6.27 -16.34
CA ASP A 308 12.44 -6.12 -17.77
C ASP A 308 11.10 -5.41 -18.03
N CYS A 309 10.36 -4.97 -17.01
CA CYS A 309 9.02 -4.40 -17.18
C CYS A 309 9.00 -3.15 -18.10
N GLY A 310 10.09 -2.40 -18.16
CA GLY A 310 10.20 -1.22 -19.01
C GLY A 310 10.32 -1.52 -20.50
N LYS A 311 10.73 -2.73 -20.89
CA LYS A 311 10.81 -3.15 -22.28
C LYS A 311 9.45 -3.16 -22.99
N TYR A 312 8.37 -3.29 -22.23
CA TYR A 312 7.02 -3.16 -22.75
C TYR A 312 6.74 -1.77 -23.33
N VAL A 313 7.34 -0.74 -22.75
CA VAL A 313 7.19 0.66 -23.19
C VAL A 313 8.22 1.00 -24.27
N SER A 314 9.49 0.65 -24.05
CA SER A 314 10.59 0.94 -24.98
C SER A 314 11.69 -0.10 -24.88
N LEU A 315 12.08 -0.66 -26.04
CA LEU A 315 13.23 -1.56 -26.10
C LEU A 315 14.57 -0.80 -25.96
N ALA A 316 14.62 0.44 -26.42
CA ALA A 316 15.82 1.28 -26.37
C ALA A 316 16.03 1.89 -24.97
N HIS A 317 14.96 2.27 -24.29
CA HIS A 317 14.97 2.94 -22.99
C HIS A 317 14.29 2.09 -21.92
N GLY A 318 14.45 0.76 -22.01
CA GLY A 318 13.83 -0.17 -21.07
C GLY A 318 14.16 0.10 -19.59
N PRO A 319 15.44 0.31 -19.23
CA PRO A 319 15.80 0.58 -17.83
C PRO A 319 15.18 1.86 -17.26
N GLU A 320 15.12 2.95 -18.04
CA GLU A 320 14.49 4.21 -17.65
C GLU A 320 12.98 4.03 -17.46
N CYS A 321 12.34 3.37 -18.41
CA CYS A 321 10.92 3.05 -18.31
C CYS A 321 10.63 2.15 -17.10
N ALA A 322 11.48 1.15 -16.83
CA ALA A 322 11.32 0.28 -15.67
C ALA A 322 11.45 1.06 -14.36
N TYR A 323 12.42 1.98 -14.27
CA TYR A 323 12.57 2.87 -13.11
C TYR A 323 11.26 3.63 -12.84
N HIS A 324 10.71 4.29 -13.85
CA HIS A 324 9.47 5.05 -13.70
C HIS A 324 8.25 4.16 -13.40
N ILE A 325 8.12 3.01 -14.06
CA ILE A 325 7.06 2.05 -13.76
C ILE A 325 7.10 1.63 -12.29
N ILE A 326 8.29 1.31 -11.76
CA ILE A 326 8.45 0.87 -10.38
C ILE A 326 8.14 2.02 -9.41
N MET A 327 8.62 3.23 -9.70
CA MET A 327 8.40 4.40 -8.82
C MET A 327 6.93 4.82 -8.76
N GLU A 328 6.20 4.75 -9.88
CA GLU A 328 4.80 5.14 -9.98
C GLU A 328 3.82 4.00 -9.63
N SER A 329 4.33 2.77 -9.49
CA SER A 329 3.50 1.63 -9.07
C SER A 329 3.43 1.50 -7.55
N GLU A 330 2.24 1.23 -7.03
CA GLU A 330 2.10 0.90 -5.62
C GLU A 330 2.37 -0.60 -5.42
N ILE A 331 3.47 -0.92 -4.74
CA ILE A 331 3.82 -2.29 -4.33
C ILE A 331 3.61 -2.34 -2.82
N ILE A 332 2.50 -2.94 -2.40
CA ILE A 332 2.14 -3.00 -0.99
C ILE A 332 3.27 -3.65 -0.18
N GLY A 333 3.59 -3.06 0.95
CA GLY A 333 4.65 -3.55 1.82
C GLY A 333 6.03 -2.95 1.56
N LEU A 334 6.24 -2.21 0.46
CA LEU A 334 7.45 -1.42 0.24
C LEU A 334 7.25 0.03 0.69
N THR A 335 8.23 0.56 1.41
CA THR A 335 8.33 2.01 1.66
C THR A 335 8.70 2.74 0.36
N HIS A 336 8.55 4.06 0.34
CA HIS A 336 8.99 4.86 -0.81
C HIS A 336 10.49 4.67 -1.10
N LEU A 337 11.33 4.69 -0.05
CA LEU A 337 12.77 4.48 -0.16
C LEU A 337 13.12 3.09 -0.69
N GLU A 338 12.46 2.04 -0.19
CA GLU A 338 12.67 0.68 -0.67
C GLU A 338 12.27 0.50 -2.13
N ARG A 339 11.19 1.12 -2.54
CA ARG A 339 10.75 1.15 -3.95
C ARG A 339 11.79 1.85 -4.82
N GLN A 340 12.37 2.95 -4.33
CA GLN A 340 13.47 3.64 -4.99
C GLN A 340 14.74 2.78 -5.08
N ILE A 341 15.10 2.05 -4.01
CA ILE A 341 16.21 1.08 -4.04
C ILE A 341 15.98 0.02 -5.12
N VAL A 342 14.76 -0.55 -5.21
CA VAL A 342 14.40 -1.53 -6.24
C VAL A 342 14.51 -0.92 -7.64
N ALA A 343 13.96 0.28 -7.86
CA ALA A 343 13.99 0.98 -9.13
C ALA A 343 15.44 1.28 -9.57
N CYS A 344 16.28 1.78 -8.65
CA CYS A 344 17.70 2.00 -8.90
C CYS A 344 18.45 0.69 -9.19
N ALA A 345 18.19 -0.38 -8.45
CA ALA A 345 18.82 -1.68 -8.69
C ALA A 345 18.49 -2.22 -10.09
N VAL A 346 17.27 -2.03 -10.57
CA VAL A 346 16.84 -2.37 -11.91
C VAL A 346 17.53 -1.48 -12.96
N PHE A 347 17.57 -0.18 -12.73
CA PHE A 347 18.21 0.78 -13.63
C PHE A 347 19.72 0.48 -13.79
N TYR A 348 20.43 0.39 -12.67
CA TYR A 348 21.87 0.14 -12.63
C TYR A 348 22.26 -1.33 -12.89
N ASN A 349 21.31 -2.22 -13.10
CA ASN A 349 21.58 -3.54 -13.68
C ASN A 349 22.16 -3.42 -15.11
N THR A 350 21.76 -2.40 -15.83
CA THR A 350 22.20 -2.15 -17.24
C THR A 350 23.23 -1.04 -17.33
N TYR A 351 23.00 0.08 -16.65
CA TYR A 351 23.88 1.26 -16.68
C TYR A 351 24.96 1.18 -15.60
N PRO A 352 26.11 1.88 -15.79
CA PRO A 352 27.08 2.09 -14.73
C PRO A 352 26.42 2.77 -13.54
N LEU A 353 26.82 2.38 -12.33
CA LEU A 353 26.38 3.09 -11.13
C LEU A 353 27.09 4.45 -11.06
N GLU A 354 26.32 5.50 -10.91
CA GLU A 354 26.81 6.87 -10.66
C GLU A 354 27.47 6.98 -9.29
N ASP A 355 28.36 7.97 -9.12
CA ASP A 355 28.99 8.22 -7.83
C ASP A 355 27.97 8.71 -6.79
N TYR A 356 28.31 8.52 -5.51
CA TYR A 356 27.37 8.84 -4.43
C TYR A 356 26.96 10.31 -4.43
N GLU A 357 27.87 11.23 -4.76
CA GLU A 357 27.61 12.66 -4.84
C GLU A 357 26.51 13.04 -5.82
N GLU A 358 26.37 12.28 -6.90
CA GLU A 358 25.32 12.49 -7.92
C GLU A 358 23.94 11.96 -7.47
N LEU A 359 23.93 11.04 -6.52
CA LEU A 359 22.71 10.40 -6.01
C LEU A 359 22.34 10.82 -4.59
N ALA A 360 23.14 11.68 -3.95
CA ALA A 360 22.98 12.06 -2.54
C ALA A 360 21.65 12.79 -2.24
N ASP A 361 21.04 13.44 -3.24
CA ASP A 361 19.72 14.06 -3.12
C ASP A 361 18.58 13.05 -3.05
N ARG A 362 18.83 11.82 -3.46
CA ARG A 362 17.82 10.76 -3.59
C ARG A 362 18.04 9.59 -2.64
N LEU A 363 19.30 9.27 -2.35
CA LEU A 363 19.68 8.11 -1.54
C LEU A 363 20.64 8.55 -0.44
N ASP A 364 20.35 8.13 0.78
CA ASP A 364 21.37 8.18 1.84
C ASP A 364 22.50 7.17 1.58
N GLN A 365 23.60 7.30 2.28
CA GLN A 365 24.78 6.45 2.10
C GLN A 365 24.50 4.97 2.24
N ASN A 366 23.63 4.56 3.17
CA ASN A 366 23.29 3.15 3.39
C ASN A 366 22.46 2.62 2.23
N SER A 367 21.49 3.39 1.76
CA SER A 367 20.64 3.05 0.61
C SER A 367 21.45 2.98 -0.68
N TYR A 368 22.38 3.91 -0.90
CA TYR A 368 23.33 3.87 -2.02
C TYR A 368 24.15 2.57 -2.01
N MET A 369 24.73 2.21 -0.87
CA MET A 369 25.50 0.97 -0.73
C MET A 369 24.63 -0.28 -0.95
N THR A 370 23.36 -0.22 -0.58
CA THR A 370 22.39 -1.30 -0.85
C THR A 370 22.15 -1.41 -2.35
N VAL A 371 21.86 -0.31 -3.04
CA VAL A 371 21.70 -0.26 -4.50
C VAL A 371 22.94 -0.82 -5.20
N ALA A 372 24.14 -0.39 -4.82
CA ALA A 372 25.40 -0.86 -5.40
C ALA A 372 25.55 -2.39 -5.32
N LYS A 373 25.23 -2.97 -4.15
CA LYS A 373 25.32 -4.41 -3.94
C LYS A 373 24.22 -5.18 -4.69
N LEU A 374 22.96 -4.70 -4.64
CA LEU A 374 21.85 -5.37 -5.29
C LEU A 374 21.96 -5.32 -6.82
N SER A 375 22.34 -4.16 -7.39
CA SER A 375 22.53 -4.01 -8.84
C SER A 375 23.67 -4.88 -9.36
N ALA A 376 24.77 -5.00 -8.62
CA ALA A 376 25.88 -5.89 -8.99
C ALA A 376 25.46 -7.37 -9.00
N MET A 377 24.72 -7.84 -7.97
CA MET A 377 24.22 -9.21 -7.93
C MET A 377 23.21 -9.48 -9.04
N LEU A 378 22.31 -8.55 -9.29
CA LEU A 378 21.31 -8.65 -10.36
C LEU A 378 21.99 -8.70 -11.72
N ARG A 379 23.00 -7.85 -11.96
CA ARG A 379 23.79 -7.80 -13.21
C ARG A 379 24.49 -9.13 -13.51
N VAL A 380 25.15 -9.72 -12.50
CA VAL A 380 25.81 -11.04 -12.65
C VAL A 380 24.77 -12.11 -12.97
N SER A 381 23.66 -12.14 -12.25
CA SER A 381 22.61 -13.13 -12.45
C SER A 381 21.93 -12.99 -13.80
N ASN A 382 21.68 -11.75 -14.26
CA ASN A 382 21.12 -11.48 -15.58
C ASN A 382 22.07 -11.87 -16.71
N ALA A 383 23.37 -11.64 -16.54
CA ALA A 383 24.39 -12.08 -17.51
C ALA A 383 24.41 -13.61 -17.71
N MET A 384 24.11 -14.38 -16.65
CA MET A 384 24.08 -15.85 -16.70
C MET A 384 22.93 -16.39 -17.58
N ASP A 385 21.80 -15.68 -17.67
CA ASP A 385 20.69 -16.08 -18.56
C ASP A 385 20.39 -15.03 -19.66
N ARG A 386 21.40 -14.31 -20.12
CA ARG A 386 21.24 -13.26 -21.14
C ARG A 386 20.58 -13.75 -22.43
N SER A 387 20.67 -15.03 -22.74
CA SER A 387 20.02 -15.62 -23.92
C SER A 387 18.56 -15.99 -23.70
N HIS A 388 18.03 -15.84 -22.49
CA HIS A 388 16.68 -16.23 -22.06
C HIS A 388 16.34 -17.71 -22.37
N LYS A 389 17.37 -18.59 -22.35
CA LYS A 389 17.23 -20.02 -22.65
C LYS A 389 17.38 -20.94 -21.44
N GLN A 390 17.53 -20.36 -20.24
CA GLN A 390 17.66 -21.07 -18.95
C GLN A 390 18.65 -22.26 -19.04
N LYS A 391 19.83 -22.01 -19.62
CA LYS A 391 20.86 -23.04 -19.84
C LYS A 391 21.47 -23.56 -18.52
N PHE A 392 21.54 -22.72 -17.51
CA PHE A 392 22.11 -23.05 -16.21
C PHE A 392 21.02 -23.59 -15.28
N LYS A 393 20.99 -24.93 -15.08
CA LYS A 393 19.94 -25.59 -14.27
C LYS A 393 20.36 -25.90 -12.84
N ASN A 394 21.64 -26.11 -12.57
CA ASN A 394 22.17 -26.54 -11.27
C ASN A 394 23.33 -25.65 -10.86
N VAL A 395 23.06 -24.37 -10.66
CA VAL A 395 24.07 -23.39 -10.23
C VAL A 395 24.36 -23.55 -8.77
N LYS A 396 25.64 -23.52 -8.40
CA LYS A 396 26.11 -23.44 -7.02
C LYS A 396 27.03 -22.23 -6.90
N ALA A 397 26.80 -21.42 -5.88
CA ALA A 397 27.65 -20.29 -5.57
C ALA A 397 28.40 -20.55 -4.27
N SER A 398 29.68 -20.21 -4.22
CA SER A 398 30.49 -20.28 -3.00
C SER A 398 31.52 -19.17 -3.01
N VAL A 399 31.80 -18.62 -1.84
CA VAL A 399 32.86 -17.62 -1.65
C VAL A 399 34.11 -18.31 -1.21
N ARG A 400 35.22 -18.12 -1.94
CA ARG A 400 36.55 -18.65 -1.57
C ARG A 400 37.49 -17.47 -1.31
N GLY A 401 38.05 -17.41 -0.12
CA GLY A 401 38.96 -16.34 0.30
C GLY A 401 38.25 -15.06 0.80
N LYS A 402 39.05 -14.04 1.09
CA LYS A 402 38.58 -12.72 1.57
C LYS A 402 38.56 -11.64 0.45
N GLN A 403 38.77 -12.05 -0.78
CA GLN A 403 38.72 -11.16 -1.95
C GLN A 403 37.60 -11.57 -2.88
#